data_022ea9a507e9b25e99de8d4298ae91c2
#
_entry.id   022ea9a507e9b25e99de8d4298ae91c2
#
_cell.length_a   1.000
_cell.length_b   1.000
_cell.length_c   1.000
_cell.angle_alpha   90.00
_cell.angle_beta   90.00
_cell.angle_gamma   90.00
#
_symmetry.space_group_name_H-M   'P 1'
#
loop_
_entity.id
_entity.type
_entity.pdbx_description
1 polymer ?
#
loop_
_entity_poly.entity_id
_entity_poly.type
_entity_poly.pdbx_seq_one_letter_code
_entity_poly.pdbx_strand_id
1 'polypeptide(L)'
;MTADAGPTLATRRAALGLGATSLALAASGAGAAVAGRAAAAPADRIPMRFDDPVWNREAAARLQADTDGSQVYGHCTGVVCGVRPGEAVKPMLGFEVFSTIRVLRQADGSYQRMTKETILYTDPKTGQVLDEWVNPYTGERVKVVHVANDPYNWVIASTIQPPALPGTVASGQAVVGDKPYLLHWSIFGPDTVVLTEDFHGWYPNLLDPAKWPRESSGPMIQSSELFRYFIKRSDLENPAMTHVPHNGSWVRVQPWLPWMLMGAAPGHVMYDGIFRPARTLDYYPQPVLDYIRVHHPDYMTAPTKWYGPNYSSLEHYAREQTPAPVR
;
A
#
# COMPACT_ATOMS: atom_id res chain seq x y z
N MET A 1 14.80 17.12 -56.26
CA MET A 1 13.44 16.73 -55.94
C MET A 1 13.39 15.23 -55.90
N THR A 2 13.63 14.64 -54.78
CA THR A 2 13.38 13.23 -54.48
C THR A 2 13.05 13.14 -52.98
N ALA A 3 11.83 12.74 -52.70
CA ALA A 3 11.35 12.58 -51.33
C ALA A 3 11.90 11.28 -50.78
N ASP A 4 12.52 11.36 -49.62
CA ASP A 4 13.02 10.18 -48.89
C ASP A 4 11.94 9.73 -47.89
N ALA A 5 11.52 8.48 -48.03
CA ALA A 5 10.51 7.87 -47.19
C ALA A 5 11.18 7.26 -45.95
N GLY A 6 10.79 7.71 -44.77
CA GLY A 6 11.26 7.17 -43.50
C GLY A 6 10.74 5.75 -43.19
N PRO A 7 11.43 4.98 -42.35
CA PRO A 7 11.14 3.57 -42.14
C PRO A 7 9.90 3.33 -41.25
N THR A 8 9.03 2.48 -41.73
CA THR A 8 7.85 1.92 -41.04
C THR A 8 8.25 1.03 -39.87
N LEU A 9 7.69 1.29 -38.69
CA LEU A 9 7.78 0.45 -37.50
C LEU A 9 7.05 -0.88 -37.71
N ALA A 10 7.81 -1.96 -37.85
CA ALA A 10 7.29 -3.32 -37.89
C ALA A 10 7.01 -3.81 -36.44
N THR A 11 5.75 -4.05 -36.13
CA THR A 11 5.30 -4.71 -34.90
C THR A 11 5.70 -6.19 -34.89
N ARG A 12 6.62 -6.58 -34.04
CA ARG A 12 6.92 -8.01 -33.79
C ARG A 12 5.96 -8.54 -32.72
N ARG A 13 4.94 -9.29 -33.15
CA ARG A 13 4.21 -10.23 -32.32
C ARG A 13 5.00 -11.53 -32.26
N ALA A 14 5.61 -11.86 -31.13
CA ALA A 14 6.12 -13.17 -30.85
C ALA A 14 4.98 -14.05 -30.35
N ALA A 15 4.63 -15.09 -31.13
CA ALA A 15 3.71 -16.12 -30.72
C ALA A 15 4.44 -17.10 -29.80
N LEU A 16 4.03 -17.20 -28.53
CA LEU A 16 4.40 -18.30 -27.65
C LEU A 16 3.41 -19.45 -27.83
N GLY A 17 3.87 -20.52 -28.49
CA GLY A 17 3.14 -21.76 -28.58
C GLY A 17 3.21 -22.54 -27.25
N LEU A 18 2.07 -22.73 -26.60
CA LEU A 18 1.90 -23.62 -25.46
C LEU A 18 1.61 -25.02 -25.96
N GLY A 19 2.58 -25.95 -25.82
CA GLY A 19 2.39 -27.39 -25.98
C GLY A 19 1.61 -27.96 -24.80
N ALA A 20 0.41 -28.46 -25.06
CA ALA A 20 -0.39 -29.18 -24.08
C ALA A 20 0.10 -30.62 -23.96
N THR A 21 0.69 -31.03 -22.84
CA THR A 21 0.89 -32.42 -22.45
C THR A 21 -0.20 -32.84 -21.48
N SER A 22 -1.11 -33.67 -21.95
CA SER A 22 -2.16 -34.27 -21.12
C SER A 22 -1.57 -35.41 -20.29
N LEU A 23 -1.52 -35.24 -18.95
CA LEU A 23 -1.34 -36.35 -18.01
C LEU A 23 -2.71 -36.77 -17.49
N ALA A 24 -3.13 -37.97 -17.87
CA ALA A 24 -4.27 -38.63 -17.26
C ALA A 24 -3.82 -39.28 -15.94
N LEU A 25 -4.35 -38.79 -14.82
CA LEU A 25 -4.25 -39.45 -13.50
C LEU A 25 -5.55 -40.18 -13.22
N ALA A 26 -5.44 -41.52 -13.05
CA ALA A 26 -6.54 -42.35 -12.62
C ALA A 26 -6.95 -42.03 -11.17
N ALA A 27 -8.23 -41.78 -11.00
CA ALA A 27 -8.83 -41.57 -9.67
C ALA A 27 -9.15 -42.93 -9.06
N SER A 28 -8.54 -43.25 -7.90
CA SER A 28 -9.03 -44.24 -6.95
C SER A 28 -9.68 -43.51 -5.76
N GLY A 29 -10.96 -43.81 -5.56
CA GLY A 29 -11.79 -43.08 -4.58
C GLY A 29 -11.53 -43.46 -3.14
N ALA A 30 -11.63 -42.48 -2.28
CA ALA A 30 -12.06 -42.62 -0.89
C ALA A 30 -12.87 -41.36 -0.55
N GLY A 31 -14.19 -41.52 -0.50
CA GLY A 31 -15.11 -40.47 -0.13
C GLY A 31 -15.00 -40.13 1.34
N ALA A 32 -14.34 -38.99 1.65
CA ALA A 32 -14.57 -38.30 2.90
C ALA A 32 -15.65 -37.24 2.64
N ALA A 33 -16.83 -37.46 3.23
CA ALA A 33 -17.89 -36.45 3.22
C ALA A 33 -17.42 -35.23 4.00
N VAL A 34 -16.97 -34.19 3.29
CA VAL A 34 -16.80 -32.86 3.85
C VAL A 34 -18.22 -32.34 4.11
N ALA A 35 -18.60 -32.26 5.39
CA ALA A 35 -19.85 -31.63 5.80
C ALA A 35 -19.82 -30.19 5.24
N GLY A 36 -20.58 -29.97 4.19
CA GLY A 36 -20.76 -28.67 3.57
C GLY A 36 -21.37 -27.73 4.59
N ARG A 37 -20.60 -26.71 4.98
CA ARG A 37 -21.11 -25.58 5.75
C ARG A 37 -22.21 -24.97 4.89
N ALA A 38 -23.48 -25.11 5.37
CA ALA A 38 -24.64 -24.59 4.66
C ALA A 38 -24.39 -23.12 4.28
N ALA A 39 -24.45 -22.81 2.99
CA ALA A 39 -24.42 -21.44 2.53
C ALA A 39 -25.63 -20.72 3.14
N ALA A 40 -25.40 -19.61 3.82
CA ALA A 40 -26.47 -18.78 4.37
C ALA A 40 -27.48 -18.42 3.28
N ALA A 41 -28.75 -18.43 3.64
CA ALA A 41 -29.85 -18.18 2.73
C ALA A 41 -29.73 -16.82 2.03
N PRO A 42 -30.20 -16.66 0.77
CA PRO A 42 -30.03 -15.44 -0.04
C PRO A 42 -30.68 -14.17 0.52
N ALA A 43 -31.50 -14.27 1.57
CA ALA A 43 -32.34 -13.18 2.08
C ALA A 43 -31.57 -12.10 2.89
N ASP A 44 -30.33 -12.37 3.33
CA ASP A 44 -29.62 -11.50 4.25
C ASP A 44 -28.41 -10.77 3.61
N ARG A 45 -28.40 -10.61 2.28
CA ARG A 45 -27.31 -9.93 1.60
C ARG A 45 -27.53 -8.42 1.53
N ILE A 46 -26.47 -7.65 1.80
CA ILE A 46 -26.46 -6.20 1.55
C ILE A 46 -26.27 -6.00 0.04
N PRO A 47 -27.23 -5.37 -0.68
CA PRO A 47 -27.00 -5.05 -2.08
C PRO A 47 -25.87 -4.04 -2.24
N MET A 48 -25.00 -4.26 -3.23
CA MET A 48 -23.96 -3.29 -3.58
C MET A 48 -24.57 -2.02 -4.14
N ARG A 49 -24.17 -0.85 -3.62
CA ARG A 49 -24.65 0.47 -4.01
C ARG A 49 -23.46 1.39 -4.25
N PHE A 50 -22.81 1.23 -5.40
CA PHE A 50 -21.58 1.94 -5.74
C PHE A 50 -21.78 3.46 -5.85
N ASP A 51 -22.98 3.92 -6.08
CA ASP A 51 -23.42 5.32 -6.16
C ASP A 51 -23.91 5.90 -4.81
N ASP A 52 -23.96 5.10 -3.75
CA ASP A 52 -24.37 5.52 -2.42
C ASP A 52 -23.15 5.84 -1.53
N PRO A 53 -22.92 7.08 -1.12
CA PRO A 53 -21.75 7.45 -0.31
C PRO A 53 -21.79 6.86 1.09
N VAL A 54 -22.98 6.52 1.64
CA VAL A 54 -23.09 5.84 2.93
C VAL A 54 -22.64 4.39 2.79
N TRP A 55 -23.07 3.72 1.73
CA TRP A 55 -22.60 2.37 1.43
C TRP A 55 -21.09 2.33 1.19
N ASN A 56 -20.53 3.30 0.44
CA ASN A 56 -19.10 3.41 0.20
C ASN A 56 -18.30 3.58 1.50
N ARG A 57 -18.77 4.42 2.40
CA ARG A 57 -18.19 4.61 3.73
C ARG A 57 -18.16 3.30 4.53
N GLU A 58 -19.30 2.59 4.61
CA GLU A 58 -19.39 1.31 5.33
C GLU A 58 -18.49 0.24 4.70
N ALA A 59 -18.47 0.14 3.38
CA ALA A 59 -17.61 -0.79 2.65
C ALA A 59 -16.14 -0.47 2.89
N ALA A 60 -15.73 0.79 2.78
CA ALA A 60 -14.36 1.23 3.06
C ALA A 60 -13.92 0.90 4.48
N ALA A 61 -14.75 1.22 5.49
CA ALA A 61 -14.42 0.93 6.88
C ALA A 61 -14.19 -0.57 7.13
N ARG A 62 -15.05 -1.43 6.57
CA ARG A 62 -14.94 -2.90 6.66
C ARG A 62 -13.74 -3.48 5.91
N LEU A 63 -13.21 -2.79 4.90
CA LEU A 63 -11.97 -3.17 4.23
C LEU A 63 -10.73 -2.78 5.04
N GLN A 64 -10.80 -1.70 5.79
CA GLN A 64 -9.64 -1.22 6.55
C GLN A 64 -9.40 -2.03 7.84
N ALA A 65 -10.43 -2.33 8.62
CA ALA A 65 -10.34 -3.15 9.83
C ALA A 65 -11.72 -3.63 10.31
N ASP A 66 -11.75 -4.30 11.45
CA ASP A 66 -12.99 -4.66 12.11
C ASP A 66 -13.76 -3.42 12.60
N THR A 67 -14.99 -3.24 12.15
CA THR A 67 -15.85 -2.11 12.56
C THR A 67 -16.42 -2.27 13.97
N ASP A 68 -16.15 -3.37 14.65
CA ASP A 68 -16.42 -3.57 16.08
C ASP A 68 -15.33 -2.97 16.99
N GLY A 69 -14.28 -2.40 16.40
CA GLY A 69 -13.17 -1.80 17.12
C GLY A 69 -12.02 -2.77 17.45
N SER A 70 -12.08 -4.01 17.01
CA SER A 70 -10.99 -4.98 17.15
C SER A 70 -9.78 -4.56 16.30
N GLN A 71 -8.58 -4.90 16.78
CA GLN A 71 -7.35 -4.63 16.05
C GLN A 71 -7.19 -5.59 14.87
N VAL A 72 -6.68 -5.04 13.76
CA VAL A 72 -6.26 -5.77 12.56
C VAL A 72 -4.82 -5.39 12.24
N TYR A 73 -4.08 -6.30 11.64
CA TYR A 73 -2.75 -6.05 11.08
C TYR A 73 -2.84 -5.84 9.58
N GLY A 74 -2.08 -4.89 9.04
CA GLY A 74 -1.92 -4.69 7.61
C GLY A 74 -0.54 -5.15 7.16
N HIS A 75 -0.49 -6.15 6.30
CA HIS A 75 0.74 -6.68 5.73
C HIS A 75 0.82 -6.33 4.24
N CYS A 76 1.93 -5.73 3.83
CA CYS A 76 2.29 -5.56 2.42
C CYS A 76 3.75 -5.94 2.23
N THR A 77 4.05 -6.68 1.19
CA THR A 77 5.40 -7.14 0.86
C THR A 77 5.65 -7.01 -0.63
N GLY A 78 6.89 -6.81 -1.01
CA GLY A 78 7.25 -6.67 -2.42
C GLY A 78 8.69 -6.24 -2.66
N VAL A 79 8.90 -5.59 -3.79
CA VAL A 79 10.20 -5.17 -4.29
C VAL A 79 10.24 -3.68 -4.52
N VAL A 80 11.37 -3.04 -4.19
CA VAL A 80 11.72 -1.69 -4.61
C VAL A 80 12.69 -1.78 -5.79
N CYS A 81 12.26 -1.24 -6.92
CA CYS A 81 13.05 -1.20 -8.14
C CYS A 81 13.56 0.22 -8.39
N GLY A 82 14.78 0.32 -8.91
CA GLY A 82 15.30 1.54 -9.50
C GLY A 82 14.98 1.59 -10.99
N VAL A 83 14.49 2.74 -11.44
CA VAL A 83 14.16 3.00 -12.84
C VAL A 83 14.96 4.22 -13.31
N ARG A 84 15.82 4.01 -14.30
CA ARG A 84 16.63 5.10 -14.90
C ARG A 84 16.43 5.17 -16.41
N PRO A 85 16.44 6.35 -17.00
CA PRO A 85 16.32 6.49 -18.45
C PRO A 85 17.39 5.69 -19.19
N GLY A 86 16.96 4.87 -20.16
CA GLY A 86 17.85 4.06 -20.98
C GLY A 86 18.43 2.79 -20.33
N GLU A 87 18.08 2.51 -19.08
CA GLU A 87 18.51 1.30 -18.36
C GLU A 87 17.33 0.32 -18.16
N ALA A 88 17.64 -0.95 -18.01
CA ALA A 88 16.63 -1.93 -17.55
C ALA A 88 16.26 -1.65 -16.11
N VAL A 89 14.99 -1.91 -15.76
CA VAL A 89 14.51 -1.83 -14.38
C VAL A 89 15.33 -2.76 -13.49
N LYS A 90 15.83 -2.23 -12.37
CA LYS A 90 16.74 -2.95 -11.47
C LYS A 90 16.08 -3.19 -10.13
N PRO A 91 15.72 -4.43 -9.77
CA PRO A 91 15.33 -4.78 -8.40
C PRO A 91 16.49 -4.48 -7.45
N MET A 92 16.21 -3.75 -6.36
CA MET A 92 17.25 -3.27 -5.44
C MET A 92 17.06 -3.78 -4.01
N LEU A 93 15.84 -3.74 -3.52
CA LEU A 93 15.48 -4.04 -2.14
C LEU A 93 14.19 -4.83 -2.10
N GLY A 94 14.01 -5.68 -1.10
CA GLY A 94 12.71 -6.09 -0.64
C GLY A 94 12.11 -5.02 0.28
N PHE A 95 10.82 -5.09 0.52
CA PHE A 95 10.19 -4.31 1.57
C PHE A 95 9.07 -5.09 2.26
N GLU A 96 8.88 -4.77 3.53
CA GLU A 96 7.80 -5.29 4.36
C GLU A 96 7.10 -4.14 5.07
N VAL A 97 5.80 -4.02 4.88
CA VAL A 97 4.96 -3.10 5.65
C VAL A 97 4.34 -3.85 6.82
N PHE A 98 4.57 -3.32 8.00
CA PHE A 98 3.88 -3.75 9.21
C PHE A 98 3.01 -2.61 9.70
N SER A 99 1.72 -2.86 9.83
CA SER A 99 0.82 -1.88 10.43
C SER A 99 -0.17 -2.53 11.40
N THR A 100 -0.54 -1.77 12.42
CA THR A 100 -1.65 -2.09 13.32
C THR A 100 -2.75 -1.06 13.13
N ILE A 101 -3.96 -1.54 12.92
CA ILE A 101 -5.09 -0.74 12.48
C ILE A 101 -6.27 -0.95 13.42
N ARG A 102 -6.95 0.13 13.77
CA ARG A 102 -8.23 0.12 14.49
C ARG A 102 -9.17 1.11 13.84
N VAL A 103 -10.42 0.68 13.67
CA VAL A 103 -11.49 1.52 13.14
C VAL A 103 -12.56 1.68 14.22
N LEU A 104 -12.91 2.92 14.56
CA LEU A 104 -13.93 3.24 15.57
C LEU A 104 -15.03 4.07 14.95
N ARG A 105 -16.27 3.57 15.03
CA ARG A 105 -17.45 4.30 14.58
C ARG A 105 -17.73 5.49 15.51
N GLN A 106 -18.04 6.64 14.92
CA GLN A 106 -18.39 7.88 15.60
C GLN A 106 -19.91 8.09 15.64
N ALA A 107 -20.37 9.01 16.50
CA ALA A 107 -21.79 9.31 16.67
C ALA A 107 -22.46 9.86 15.39
N ASP A 108 -21.70 10.54 14.53
CA ASP A 108 -22.17 11.05 13.24
C ASP A 108 -22.17 9.97 12.14
N GLY A 109 -21.81 8.75 12.46
CA GLY A 109 -21.73 7.61 11.56
C GLY A 109 -20.43 7.52 10.78
N SER A 110 -19.51 8.49 10.87
CA SER A 110 -18.15 8.38 10.33
C SER A 110 -17.32 7.35 11.11
N TYR A 111 -16.12 7.07 10.60
CA TYR A 111 -15.16 6.21 11.30
C TYR A 111 -13.82 6.92 11.44
N GLN A 112 -13.21 6.77 12.60
CA GLN A 112 -11.81 7.07 12.82
C GLN A 112 -10.99 5.82 12.53
N ARG A 113 -10.10 5.88 11.54
CA ARG A 113 -9.07 4.85 11.33
C ARG A 113 -7.78 5.34 11.97
N MET A 114 -7.31 4.60 12.94
CA MET A 114 -6.09 4.88 13.71
C MET A 114 -5.07 3.78 13.44
N THR A 115 -3.86 4.20 13.10
CA THR A 115 -2.83 3.26 12.61
C THR A 115 -1.45 3.69 13.09
N LYS A 116 -0.61 2.69 13.36
CA LYS A 116 0.84 2.80 13.37
C LYS A 116 1.38 1.96 12.22
N GLU A 117 2.34 2.47 11.47
CA GLU A 117 2.82 1.83 10.25
C GLU A 117 4.33 1.94 10.12
N THR A 118 4.97 0.86 9.70
CA THR A 118 6.36 0.86 9.27
C THR A 118 6.49 0.32 7.85
N ILE A 119 7.53 0.79 7.12
CA ILE A 119 8.04 0.13 5.93
C ILE A 119 9.50 -0.22 6.21
N LEU A 120 9.78 -1.51 6.34
CA LEU A 120 11.12 -2.03 6.56
C LEU A 120 11.72 -2.47 5.23
N TYR A 121 12.92 -1.99 4.91
CA TYR A 121 13.66 -2.42 3.73
C TYR A 121 14.47 -3.66 4.06
N THR A 122 14.42 -4.66 3.17
CA THR A 122 15.00 -5.98 3.39
C THR A 122 15.95 -6.35 2.25
N ASP A 123 16.87 -7.25 2.54
CA ASP A 123 17.66 -7.92 1.51
C ASP A 123 16.72 -8.86 0.71
N PRO A 124 16.60 -8.69 -0.61
CA PRO A 124 15.63 -9.43 -1.41
C PRO A 124 15.94 -10.93 -1.53
N LYS A 125 17.14 -11.38 -1.14
CA LYS A 125 17.54 -12.79 -1.19
C LYS A 125 17.34 -13.50 0.14
N THR A 126 17.59 -12.79 1.25
CA THR A 126 17.57 -13.39 2.60
C THR A 126 16.35 -12.99 3.42
N GLY A 127 15.64 -11.91 3.04
CA GLY A 127 14.53 -11.35 3.80
C GLY A 127 14.94 -10.64 5.11
N GLN A 128 16.25 -10.52 5.37
CA GLN A 128 16.75 -9.82 6.56
C GLN A 128 16.51 -8.31 6.44
N VAL A 129 16.09 -7.68 7.54
CA VAL A 129 15.97 -6.21 7.61
C VAL A 129 17.37 -5.60 7.54
N LEU A 130 17.52 -4.55 6.74
CA LEU A 130 18.81 -3.93 6.43
C LEU A 130 19.05 -2.69 7.29
N ASP A 131 20.20 -2.63 7.96
CA ASP A 131 20.70 -1.40 8.60
C ASP A 131 21.50 -0.55 7.61
N GLU A 132 22.20 -1.19 6.67
CA GLU A 132 23.03 -0.57 5.66
C GLU A 132 22.78 -1.19 4.29
N TRP A 133 23.02 -0.42 3.25
CA TRP A 133 22.85 -0.86 1.87
C TRP A 133 23.93 -0.25 0.97
N VAL A 134 24.43 -1.02 0.01
CA VAL A 134 25.35 -0.53 -1.01
C VAL A 134 24.53 -0.11 -2.23
N ASN A 135 24.50 1.19 -2.51
CA ASN A 135 23.76 1.73 -3.64
C ASN A 135 24.36 1.20 -4.97
N PRO A 136 23.59 0.45 -5.78
CA PRO A 136 24.10 -0.18 -6.99
C PRO A 136 24.38 0.80 -8.14
N TYR A 137 24.03 2.07 -7.98
CA TYR A 137 24.30 3.12 -8.95
C TYR A 137 25.54 3.95 -8.62
N THR A 138 25.83 4.15 -7.34
CA THR A 138 26.95 4.97 -6.88
C THR A 138 28.08 4.15 -6.26
N GLY A 139 27.82 2.89 -5.89
CA GLY A 139 28.75 2.06 -5.13
C GLY A 139 28.89 2.47 -3.65
N GLU A 140 28.17 3.50 -3.21
CA GLU A 140 28.28 4.00 -1.85
C GLU A 140 27.50 3.13 -0.87
N ARG A 141 28.13 2.87 0.30
CA ARG A 141 27.46 2.28 1.45
C ARG A 141 26.72 3.38 2.20
N VAL A 142 25.42 3.22 2.36
CA VAL A 142 24.54 4.18 3.02
C VAL A 142 23.77 3.52 4.15
N LYS A 143 23.44 4.28 5.20
CA LYS A 143 22.54 3.85 6.23
C LYS A 143 21.13 3.77 5.66
N VAL A 144 20.43 2.66 5.90
CA VAL A 144 19.01 2.52 5.57
C VAL A 144 18.18 3.29 6.58
N VAL A 145 17.21 4.08 6.11
CA VAL A 145 16.22 4.73 6.97
C VAL A 145 14.86 4.14 6.66
N HIS A 146 14.36 3.35 7.59
CA HIS A 146 13.03 2.77 7.51
C HIS A 146 11.96 3.83 7.71
N VAL A 147 10.76 3.58 7.20
CA VAL A 147 9.60 4.40 7.49
C VAL A 147 8.99 3.96 8.82
N ALA A 148 8.67 4.91 9.67
CA ALA A 148 7.93 4.69 10.90
C ALA A 148 6.95 5.85 11.09
N ASN A 149 5.68 5.61 10.79
CA ASN A 149 4.61 6.61 10.87
C ASN A 149 3.75 6.31 12.11
N ASP A 150 3.82 7.20 13.09
CA ASP A 150 3.03 7.16 14.31
C ASP A 150 2.65 8.58 14.76
N PRO A 151 1.39 8.99 14.62
CA PRO A 151 0.25 8.25 14.05
C PRO A 151 0.21 8.31 12.52
N TYR A 152 -0.60 7.38 11.94
CA TYR A 152 -1.01 7.42 10.55
C TYR A 152 -2.52 7.20 10.47
N ASN A 153 -3.26 8.29 10.66
CA ASN A 153 -4.70 8.27 10.90
C ASN A 153 -5.47 8.96 9.79
N TRP A 154 -6.72 8.54 9.55
CA TRP A 154 -7.67 9.30 8.75
C TRP A 154 -9.13 9.04 9.13
N VAL A 155 -10.02 9.88 8.65
CA VAL A 155 -11.46 9.77 8.85
C VAL A 155 -12.10 9.19 7.59
N ILE A 156 -12.98 8.20 7.77
CA ILE A 156 -13.81 7.63 6.70
C ILE A 156 -15.23 8.13 6.92
N ALA A 157 -15.72 8.97 6.02
CA ALA A 157 -17.04 9.59 6.10
C ALA A 157 -17.79 9.44 4.77
N SER A 158 -19.06 9.83 4.72
CA SER A 158 -19.85 9.81 3.49
C SER A 158 -19.55 10.99 2.54
N THR A 159 -18.68 11.91 2.96
CA THR A 159 -18.13 12.97 2.12
C THR A 159 -16.62 12.85 2.03
N ILE A 160 -16.04 13.38 0.94
CA ILE A 160 -14.58 13.40 0.79
C ILE A 160 -13.97 14.22 1.92
N GLN A 161 -13.05 13.63 2.67
CA GLN A 161 -12.34 14.29 3.74
C GLN A 161 -11.05 14.92 3.23
N PRO A 162 -10.55 15.97 3.88
CA PRO A 162 -9.22 16.48 3.61
C PRO A 162 -8.20 15.33 3.69
N PRO A 163 -7.21 15.28 2.79
CA PRO A 163 -6.19 14.26 2.85
C PRO A 163 -5.46 14.31 4.20
N ALA A 164 -5.15 13.14 4.74
CA ALA A 164 -4.34 12.99 5.96
C ALA A 164 -2.87 13.34 5.69
N LEU A 165 -2.62 14.38 4.90
CA LEU A 165 -1.29 14.84 4.54
C LEU A 165 -0.62 15.59 5.70
N PRO A 166 0.71 15.73 5.64
CA PRO A 166 1.53 16.35 6.67
C PRO A 166 1.02 17.72 7.09
N GLY A 167 0.98 17.94 8.37
CA GLY A 167 0.58 19.24 8.98
C GLY A 167 -0.91 19.61 8.83
N THR A 168 -1.74 18.79 8.21
CA THR A 168 -3.14 19.11 7.92
C THR A 168 -4.15 18.43 8.83
N VAL A 169 -3.76 17.66 9.81
CA VAL A 169 -4.75 16.96 10.54
C VAL A 169 -4.97 17.37 11.92
N ALA A 170 -6.04 17.69 11.98
CA ALA A 170 -7.33 17.18 12.12
C ALA A 170 -7.62 16.57 13.48
N SER A 171 -8.69 17.06 13.99
CA SER A 171 -9.33 16.67 15.26
C SER A 171 -9.83 15.20 15.29
N GLY A 172 -9.65 14.41 14.24
CA GLY A 172 -10.28 13.09 14.11
C GLY A 172 -11.78 13.13 13.88
N GLN A 173 -12.34 14.32 13.63
CA GLN A 173 -13.75 14.51 13.33
C GLN A 173 -13.97 14.63 11.83
N ALA A 174 -15.07 14.07 11.32
CA ALA A 174 -15.45 14.24 9.94
C ALA A 174 -15.75 15.71 9.63
N VAL A 175 -15.21 16.19 8.50
CA VAL A 175 -15.56 17.49 7.96
C VAL A 175 -16.77 17.31 7.06
N VAL A 176 -17.79 18.16 7.22
CA VAL A 176 -18.93 18.18 6.30
C VAL A 176 -18.45 18.80 4.99
N GLY A 177 -18.22 17.94 3.99
CA GLY A 177 -17.83 18.34 2.63
C GLY A 177 -19.04 18.43 1.70
N ASP A 178 -18.84 19.06 0.56
CA ASP A 178 -19.83 19.18 -0.53
C ASP A 178 -19.77 18.03 -1.55
N LYS A 179 -18.73 17.21 -1.50
CA LYS A 179 -18.52 16.11 -2.44
C LYS A 179 -18.79 14.75 -1.77
N PRO A 180 -19.63 13.89 -2.39
CA PRO A 180 -19.89 12.57 -1.87
C PRO A 180 -18.63 11.70 -1.94
N TYR A 181 -18.44 10.83 -0.95
CA TYR A 181 -17.38 9.84 -0.93
C TYR A 181 -17.80 8.62 -1.77
N LEU A 182 -17.36 8.62 -3.02
CA LEU A 182 -17.62 7.54 -3.97
C LEU A 182 -16.29 6.92 -4.41
N LEU A 183 -16.16 5.62 -4.23
CA LEU A 183 -14.98 4.84 -4.59
C LEU A 183 -15.17 4.21 -5.99
N HIS A 184 -14.06 3.88 -6.63
CA HIS A 184 -14.07 3.31 -7.96
C HIS A 184 -14.18 1.79 -7.91
N TRP A 185 -15.40 1.29 -7.97
CA TRP A 185 -15.71 -0.14 -7.97
C TRP A 185 -15.90 -0.69 -9.37
N SER A 186 -15.49 -1.93 -9.57
CA SER A 186 -15.79 -2.71 -10.77
C SER A 186 -16.08 -4.16 -10.40
N ILE A 187 -16.83 -4.85 -11.26
CA ILE A 187 -17.11 -6.28 -11.12
C ILE A 187 -16.20 -7.01 -12.10
N PHE A 188 -15.40 -7.93 -11.59
CA PHE A 188 -14.50 -8.75 -12.36
C PHE A 188 -14.91 -10.21 -12.27
N GLY A 189 -15.67 -10.66 -13.27
CA GLY A 189 -16.30 -11.99 -13.24
C GLY A 189 -17.47 -12.07 -12.25
N PRO A 190 -18.00 -13.28 -11.95
CA PRO A 190 -19.19 -13.44 -11.12
C PRO A 190 -18.95 -13.20 -9.63
N ASP A 191 -17.71 -13.46 -9.16
CA ASP A 191 -17.41 -13.61 -7.72
C ASP A 191 -16.48 -12.53 -7.16
N THR A 192 -15.91 -11.69 -8.01
CA THR A 192 -14.89 -10.72 -7.59
C THR A 192 -15.37 -9.30 -7.81
N VAL A 193 -15.23 -8.49 -6.78
CA VAL A 193 -15.37 -7.03 -6.84
C VAL A 193 -13.97 -6.44 -6.71
N VAL A 194 -13.65 -5.48 -7.55
CA VAL A 194 -12.36 -4.77 -7.51
C VAL A 194 -12.62 -3.33 -7.08
N LEU A 195 -11.97 -2.91 -6.01
CA LEU A 195 -11.83 -1.50 -5.66
C LEU A 195 -10.52 -0.99 -6.22
N THR A 196 -10.58 0.16 -6.88
CA THR A 196 -9.42 0.90 -7.39
C THR A 196 -9.29 2.20 -6.64
N GLU A 197 -8.14 2.44 -6.02
CA GLU A 197 -7.78 3.73 -5.43
C GLU A 197 -6.44 4.16 -6.02
N ASP A 198 -6.44 5.33 -6.64
CA ASP A 198 -5.25 5.92 -7.25
C ASP A 198 -5.00 7.30 -6.63
N PHE A 199 -3.79 7.53 -6.20
CA PHE A 199 -3.32 8.81 -5.70
C PHE A 199 -2.21 9.35 -6.62
N HIS A 200 -2.35 10.59 -7.05
CA HIS A 200 -1.34 11.28 -7.84
C HIS A 200 -1.07 12.65 -7.21
N GLY A 201 0.11 12.83 -6.66
CA GLY A 201 0.50 14.04 -5.97
C GLY A 201 1.66 14.75 -6.64
N TRP A 202 1.60 16.08 -6.67
CA TRP A 202 2.71 16.95 -6.98
C TRP A 202 2.74 18.08 -5.95
N TYR A 203 3.78 18.12 -5.14
CA TYR A 203 3.85 18.98 -3.96
C TYR A 203 5.30 19.42 -3.66
N PRO A 204 5.50 20.53 -2.94
CA PRO A 204 6.82 21.00 -2.55
C PRO A 204 7.63 19.96 -1.79
N ASN A 205 8.90 19.84 -2.12
CA ASN A 205 9.81 18.97 -1.39
C ASN A 205 10.23 19.64 -0.07
N LEU A 206 10.06 18.96 1.04
CA LEU A 206 10.47 19.44 2.36
C LEU A 206 11.99 19.44 2.55
N LEU A 207 12.72 18.65 1.75
CA LEU A 207 14.18 18.64 1.74
C LEU A 207 14.67 19.68 0.73
N ASP A 208 14.91 20.90 1.20
CA ASP A 208 15.49 21.97 0.38
C ASP A 208 16.82 21.51 -0.24
N PRO A 209 16.96 21.54 -1.57
CA PRO A 209 18.19 21.13 -2.25
C PRO A 209 19.47 21.88 -1.77
N ALA A 210 19.33 23.11 -1.31
CA ALA A 210 20.47 23.87 -0.77
C ALA A 210 20.96 23.30 0.57
N LYS A 211 20.05 22.78 1.39
CA LYS A 211 20.35 22.16 2.69
C LYS A 211 20.61 20.65 2.56
N TRP A 212 19.94 19.98 1.64
CA TRP A 212 19.94 18.54 1.45
C TRP A 212 20.40 18.15 0.04
N PRO A 213 21.60 18.52 -0.40
CA PRO A 213 22.01 18.41 -1.81
C PRO A 213 22.12 16.96 -2.31
N ARG A 214 22.29 16.01 -1.40
CA ARG A 214 22.44 14.59 -1.75
C ARG A 214 21.13 13.79 -1.57
N GLU A 215 20.23 14.27 -0.74
CA GLU A 215 18.97 13.64 -0.40
C GLU A 215 17.81 14.14 -1.24
N SER A 216 17.85 15.44 -1.56
CA SER A 216 16.75 16.10 -2.25
C SER A 216 16.70 15.77 -3.73
N SER A 217 15.57 15.33 -4.20
CA SER A 217 15.28 15.10 -5.62
C SER A 217 14.97 16.39 -6.41
N GLY A 218 15.07 17.54 -5.78
CA GLY A 218 14.70 18.84 -6.37
C GLY A 218 13.60 19.53 -5.56
N PRO A 219 13.09 20.68 -6.03
CA PRO A 219 12.17 21.52 -5.25
C PRO A 219 10.74 20.93 -5.16
N MET A 220 10.40 20.01 -6.05
CA MET A 220 9.07 19.39 -6.09
C MET A 220 9.18 17.87 -6.06
N ILE A 221 8.20 17.24 -5.45
CA ILE A 221 8.02 15.79 -5.46
C ILE A 221 6.81 15.47 -6.33
N GLN A 222 6.96 14.49 -7.22
CA GLN A 222 5.88 13.82 -7.90
C GLN A 222 5.80 12.38 -7.37
N SER A 223 4.63 11.99 -6.88
CA SER A 223 4.40 10.63 -6.39
C SER A 223 3.06 10.12 -6.90
N SER A 224 3.03 8.84 -7.24
CA SER A 224 1.81 8.14 -7.64
C SER A 224 1.71 6.83 -6.89
N GLU A 225 0.53 6.54 -6.38
CA GLU A 225 0.22 5.27 -5.73
C GLU A 225 -1.05 4.69 -6.35
N LEU A 226 -1.00 3.40 -6.65
CA LEU A 226 -2.08 2.69 -7.31
C LEU A 226 -2.40 1.45 -6.49
N PHE A 227 -3.60 1.43 -5.91
CA PHE A 227 -4.10 0.31 -5.13
C PHE A 227 -5.19 -0.42 -5.88
N ARG A 228 -5.15 -1.75 -5.82
CA ARG A 228 -6.20 -2.63 -6.33
C ARG A 228 -6.55 -3.63 -5.24
N TYR A 229 -7.79 -3.62 -4.79
CA TYR A 229 -8.32 -4.54 -3.79
C TYR A 229 -9.15 -5.60 -4.51
N PHE A 230 -8.82 -6.86 -4.34
CA PHE A 230 -9.56 -7.99 -4.89
C PHE A 230 -10.41 -8.61 -3.80
N ILE A 231 -11.70 -8.43 -3.90
CA ILE A 231 -12.65 -8.69 -2.82
C ILE A 231 -13.64 -9.77 -3.30
N LYS A 232 -13.86 -10.79 -2.48
CA LYS A 232 -14.90 -11.75 -2.76
C LYS A 232 -16.28 -11.10 -2.57
N ARG A 233 -17.09 -11.16 -3.63
CA ARG A 233 -18.41 -10.52 -3.68
C ARG A 233 -19.30 -10.93 -2.51
N SER A 234 -19.38 -12.24 -2.23
CA SER A 234 -20.22 -12.76 -1.14
C SER A 234 -19.82 -12.26 0.26
N ASP A 235 -18.53 -11.93 0.45
CA ASP A 235 -18.02 -11.42 1.72
C ASP A 235 -18.36 -9.92 1.86
N LEU A 236 -18.26 -9.17 0.77
CA LEU A 236 -18.66 -7.75 0.76
C LEU A 236 -20.17 -7.58 0.97
N GLU A 237 -20.99 -8.47 0.41
CA GLU A 237 -22.45 -8.49 0.54
C GLU A 237 -22.93 -9.06 1.89
N ASN A 238 -22.05 -9.66 2.70
CA ASN A 238 -22.42 -10.27 3.98
C ASN A 238 -22.50 -9.23 5.11
N PRO A 239 -23.68 -8.96 5.68
CA PRO A 239 -23.85 -7.97 6.75
C PRO A 239 -23.18 -8.37 8.08
N ALA A 240 -22.96 -9.66 8.29
CA ALA A 240 -22.34 -10.18 9.52
C ALA A 240 -20.80 -9.99 9.53
N MET A 241 -20.21 -9.62 8.38
CA MET A 241 -18.76 -9.36 8.32
C MET A 241 -18.45 -7.94 8.76
N THR A 242 -17.89 -7.79 9.94
CA THR A 242 -17.37 -6.53 10.47
C THR A 242 -16.03 -6.15 9.81
N HIS A 243 -15.31 -7.12 9.25
CA HIS A 243 -14.11 -6.97 8.46
C HIS A 243 -14.20 -7.86 7.22
N VAL A 244 -14.01 -7.29 6.04
CA VAL A 244 -14.07 -7.99 4.76
C VAL A 244 -12.65 -8.40 4.33
N PRO A 245 -12.34 -9.72 4.30
CA PRO A 245 -11.04 -10.21 3.83
C PRO A 245 -10.83 -9.86 2.36
N HIS A 246 -9.60 -9.49 2.02
CA HIS A 246 -9.22 -9.21 0.64
C HIS A 246 -7.72 -9.41 0.45
N ASN A 247 -7.31 -9.48 -0.79
CA ASN A 247 -5.91 -9.30 -1.19
C ASN A 247 -5.85 -8.09 -2.11
N GLY A 248 -4.68 -7.51 -2.26
CA GLY A 248 -4.52 -6.39 -3.16
C GLY A 248 -3.13 -6.30 -3.75
N SER A 249 -2.97 -5.40 -4.71
CA SER A 249 -1.68 -4.97 -5.23
C SER A 249 -1.47 -3.49 -4.99
N TRP A 250 -0.23 -3.10 -4.75
CA TRP A 250 0.18 -1.73 -4.56
C TRP A 250 1.41 -1.44 -5.43
N VAL A 251 1.29 -0.39 -6.22
CA VAL A 251 2.42 0.17 -6.96
C VAL A 251 2.60 1.61 -6.52
N ARG A 252 3.84 1.98 -6.18
CA ARG A 252 4.19 3.37 -5.89
C ARG A 252 5.36 3.80 -6.74
N VAL A 253 5.23 4.95 -7.38
CA VAL A 253 6.30 5.61 -8.13
C VAL A 253 6.58 6.94 -7.45
N GLN A 254 7.85 7.17 -7.09
CA GLN A 254 8.29 8.40 -6.43
C GLN A 254 9.78 8.64 -6.70
N PRO A 255 10.31 9.85 -6.44
CA PRO A 255 11.75 10.11 -6.52
C PRO A 255 12.57 9.12 -5.68
N TRP A 256 13.88 9.12 -5.90
CA TRP A 256 14.81 8.36 -5.07
C TRP A 256 14.56 8.63 -3.59
N LEU A 257 14.63 7.59 -2.76
CA LEU A 257 14.53 7.76 -1.31
C LEU A 257 15.68 8.63 -0.81
N PRO A 258 15.46 9.57 0.11
CA PRO A 258 16.49 10.51 0.55
C PRO A 258 17.77 9.81 1.00
N TRP A 259 17.65 8.75 1.79
CA TRP A 259 18.79 8.00 2.32
C TRP A 259 19.59 7.23 1.25
N MET A 260 19.07 7.08 0.03
CA MET A 260 19.83 6.51 -1.09
C MET A 260 20.90 7.47 -1.62
N LEU A 261 20.85 8.75 -1.23
CA LEU A 261 21.81 9.79 -1.58
C LEU A 261 22.01 9.98 -3.08
N MET A 262 20.92 9.82 -3.84
CA MET A 262 20.89 9.99 -5.29
C MET A 262 20.68 11.46 -5.72
N GLY A 263 20.24 12.31 -4.80
CA GLY A 263 19.93 13.71 -5.08
C GLY A 263 18.95 13.86 -6.26
N ALA A 264 19.26 14.80 -7.15
CA ALA A 264 18.51 15.05 -8.38
C ALA A 264 18.94 14.16 -9.57
N ALA A 265 19.60 13.02 -9.31
CA ALA A 265 19.99 12.09 -10.38
C ALA A 265 18.76 11.62 -11.17
N PRO A 266 18.84 11.55 -12.52
CA PRO A 266 17.73 11.08 -13.33
C PRO A 266 17.25 9.70 -12.94
N GLY A 267 15.92 9.51 -12.85
CA GLY A 267 15.28 8.26 -12.47
C GLY A 267 14.45 8.39 -11.20
N HIS A 268 13.94 7.25 -10.74
CA HIS A 268 13.04 7.17 -9.59
C HIS A 268 13.03 5.75 -9.02
N VAL A 269 12.37 5.56 -7.88
CA VAL A 269 12.04 4.24 -7.36
C VAL A 269 10.61 3.87 -7.72
N MET A 270 10.40 2.59 -7.96
CA MET A 270 9.10 1.97 -8.11
C MET A 270 8.97 0.85 -7.07
N TYR A 271 7.94 0.92 -6.26
CA TYR A 271 7.51 -0.18 -5.41
C TYR A 271 6.50 -1.02 -6.17
N ASP A 272 6.63 -2.33 -6.09
CA ASP A 272 5.68 -3.29 -6.62
C ASP A 272 5.42 -4.34 -5.55
N GLY A 273 4.21 -4.38 -5.03
CA GLY A 273 3.86 -5.20 -3.88
C GLY A 273 2.45 -5.72 -3.89
N ILE A 274 2.24 -6.67 -3.01
CA ILE A 274 0.94 -7.24 -2.69
C ILE A 274 0.63 -7.00 -1.22
N PHE A 275 -0.65 -6.78 -0.90
CA PHE A 275 -1.08 -6.53 0.46
C PHE A 275 -2.33 -7.31 0.85
N ARG A 276 -2.52 -7.43 2.16
CA ARG A 276 -3.72 -8.01 2.78
C ARG A 276 -3.87 -7.53 4.21
N PRO A 277 -5.09 -7.41 4.73
CA PRO A 277 -5.32 -7.34 6.17
C PRO A 277 -5.17 -8.74 6.79
N ALA A 278 -4.80 -8.78 8.06
CA ALA A 278 -4.67 -10.02 8.81
C ALA A 278 -5.12 -9.83 10.26
N ARG A 279 -5.72 -10.86 10.85
CA ARG A 279 -6.08 -10.87 12.29
C ARG A 279 -4.96 -11.42 13.16
N THR A 280 -3.97 -12.07 12.57
CA THR A 280 -2.84 -12.70 13.25
C THR A 280 -1.52 -12.26 12.60
N LEU A 281 -0.41 -12.56 13.29
CA LEU A 281 0.93 -12.23 12.81
C LEU A 281 1.55 -13.31 11.91
N ASP A 282 0.83 -14.37 11.60
CA ASP A 282 1.35 -15.56 10.90
C ASP A 282 1.86 -15.28 9.48
N TYR A 283 1.48 -14.14 8.92
CA TYR A 283 1.88 -13.75 7.56
C TYR A 283 3.21 -12.97 7.53
N TYR A 284 3.72 -12.57 8.69
CA TYR A 284 4.95 -11.78 8.74
C TYR A 284 6.18 -12.65 8.85
N PRO A 285 7.24 -12.37 8.08
CA PRO A 285 8.54 -13.00 8.29
C PRO A 285 9.07 -12.75 9.72
N GLN A 286 9.68 -13.77 10.32
CA GLN A 286 10.20 -13.67 11.69
C GLN A 286 11.19 -12.51 11.87
N PRO A 287 12.14 -12.23 10.94
CA PRO A 287 13.05 -11.09 11.07
C PRO A 287 12.33 -9.74 11.18
N VAL A 288 11.20 -9.58 10.49
CA VAL A 288 10.35 -8.36 10.56
C VAL A 288 9.74 -8.23 11.94
N LEU A 289 9.14 -9.30 12.47
CA LEU A 289 8.54 -9.28 13.80
C LEU A 289 9.57 -9.02 14.90
N ASP A 290 10.76 -9.58 14.79
CA ASP A 290 11.83 -9.37 15.74
C ASP A 290 12.33 -7.93 15.70
N TYR A 291 12.47 -7.34 14.50
CA TYR A 291 12.83 -5.95 14.33
C TYR A 291 11.79 -5.02 14.98
N ILE A 292 10.48 -5.25 14.72
CA ILE A 292 9.40 -4.45 15.31
C ILE A 292 9.40 -4.57 16.84
N ARG A 293 9.56 -5.76 17.40
CA ARG A 293 9.59 -5.95 18.87
C ARG A 293 10.75 -5.23 19.53
N VAL A 294 11.88 -5.11 18.86
CA VAL A 294 13.07 -4.45 19.39
C VAL A 294 13.01 -2.94 19.21
N HIS A 295 12.66 -2.46 18.02
CA HIS A 295 12.80 -1.05 17.66
C HIS A 295 11.49 -0.26 17.75
N HIS A 296 10.33 -0.93 17.62
CA HIS A 296 9.00 -0.30 17.63
C HIS A 296 8.00 -1.16 18.43
N PRO A 297 8.29 -1.53 19.70
CA PRO A 297 7.44 -2.46 20.46
C PRO A 297 5.99 -1.95 20.65
N ASP A 298 5.80 -0.65 20.70
CA ASP A 298 4.50 0.00 20.81
C ASP A 298 3.67 -0.08 19.52
N TYR A 299 4.29 -0.41 18.37
CA TYR A 299 3.58 -0.65 17.10
C TYR A 299 2.82 -1.98 17.09
N MET A 300 3.10 -2.88 18.03
CA MET A 300 2.36 -4.13 18.17
C MET A 300 0.89 -3.92 18.58
N THR A 301 0.53 -2.71 19.01
CA THR A 301 -0.82 -2.38 19.48
C THR A 301 -1.35 -1.14 18.76
N ALA A 302 -2.49 -1.30 18.09
CA ALA A 302 -3.16 -0.19 17.42
C ALA A 302 -3.66 0.85 18.45
N PRO A 303 -3.62 2.14 18.12
CA PRO A 303 -4.11 3.18 19.00
C PRO A 303 -5.59 2.97 19.37
N THR A 304 -5.96 3.32 20.59
CA THR A 304 -7.34 3.28 21.09
C THR A 304 -8.00 4.65 21.15
N LYS A 305 -7.20 5.70 20.94
CA LYS A 305 -7.64 7.10 20.93
C LYS A 305 -6.99 7.81 19.77
N TRP A 306 -7.74 8.72 19.17
CA TRP A 306 -7.17 9.62 18.17
C TRP A 306 -6.13 10.54 18.81
N TYR A 307 -4.98 10.63 18.16
CA TYR A 307 -3.95 11.63 18.48
C TYR A 307 -3.28 12.04 17.16
N GLY A 308 -2.70 13.18 17.13
CA GLY A 308 -2.10 13.72 15.92
C GLY A 308 -1.18 14.87 16.25
N PRO A 309 -0.60 15.52 15.26
CA PRO A 309 -0.85 15.38 13.82
C PRO A 309 -0.13 14.17 13.20
N ASN A 310 -0.62 13.74 12.02
CA ASN A 310 0.16 12.83 11.18
C ASN A 310 1.37 13.56 10.60
N TYR A 311 2.48 12.83 10.46
CA TYR A 311 3.63 13.29 9.71
C TYR A 311 3.90 12.32 8.56
N SER A 312 4.30 12.84 7.40
CA SER A 312 4.75 12.00 6.30
C SER A 312 6.12 11.40 6.62
N SER A 313 6.46 10.33 5.92
CA SER A 313 7.81 9.73 6.00
C SER A 313 8.91 10.76 5.70
N LEU A 314 8.63 11.74 4.83
CA LEU A 314 9.58 12.80 4.51
C LEU A 314 9.73 13.83 5.63
N GLU A 315 8.65 14.14 6.37
CA GLU A 315 8.75 14.99 7.57
C GLU A 315 9.49 14.30 8.69
N HIS A 316 9.25 13.01 8.92
CA HIS A 316 10.05 12.21 9.85
C HIS A 316 11.53 12.26 9.46
N TYR A 317 11.84 12.01 8.19
CA TYR A 317 13.22 12.09 7.70
C TYR A 317 13.85 13.46 7.97
N ALA A 318 13.17 14.54 7.62
CA ALA A 318 13.66 15.92 7.79
C ALA A 318 13.89 16.32 9.27
N ARG A 319 13.19 15.68 10.20
CA ARG A 319 13.28 15.95 11.66
C ARG A 319 14.34 15.09 12.34
N GLU A 320 14.52 13.86 11.90
CA GLU A 320 15.29 12.84 12.57
C GLU A 320 16.68 12.64 11.97
N GLN A 321 16.86 13.04 10.70
CA GLN A 321 18.13 12.89 10.01
C GLN A 321 18.87 14.24 9.90
N THR A 322 20.14 14.15 9.59
CA THR A 322 20.99 15.30 9.23
C THR A 322 21.49 15.14 7.80
N PRO A 323 21.71 16.26 7.07
CA PRO A 323 22.26 16.19 5.70
C PRO A 323 23.57 15.41 5.65
N ALA A 324 23.70 14.54 4.65
CA ALA A 324 24.94 13.82 4.41
C ALA A 324 26.05 14.78 3.97
N PRO A 325 27.32 14.53 4.33
CA PRO A 325 28.43 15.35 3.89
C PRO A 325 28.49 15.48 2.37
N VAL A 326 28.68 16.69 1.88
CA VAL A 326 28.95 16.94 0.46
C VAL A 326 30.32 16.36 0.14
N ARG A 327 30.40 15.56 -0.92
CA ARG A 327 31.65 15.00 -1.43
C ARG A 327 32.31 15.91 -2.47
#